data_a5975eac41cf43da467df25ff7c29d95
#
_entry.id   a5975eac41cf43da467df25ff7c29d95
#
_cell.length_a   1.000
_cell.length_b   1.000
_cell.length_c   1.000
_cell.angle_alpha   90.00
_cell.angle_beta   90.00
_cell.angle_gamma   90.00
#
_symmetry.space_group_name_H-M   'P 1'
#
loop_
_entity.id
_entity.type
_entity.pdbx_description
1 polymer ?
#
loop_
_entity_poly.entity_id
_entity_poly.type
_entity_poly.pdbx_seq_one_letter_code
_entity_poly.pdbx_strand_id
1 'polypeptide(L)'
;MQEEFIKIRTNIQYANIDNEMKVILFTSTHKDEGKSILSLYTAYKFSELEETKVLLIDCDLRNPTINKILNKPNQKGVMDILLGKKDIKNSIEKVNDKFDILFTGKIPQNPTEILASKKM
;
A
#
# COMPACT_ATOMS: atom_id res chain seq x y z
N MET A 1 -18.24 -9.87 -4.35
CA MET A 1 -17.16 -9.05 -3.83
C MET A 1 -16.01 -8.82 -4.83
N GLN A 2 -15.52 -9.86 -5.49
CA GLN A 2 -14.47 -9.69 -6.50
C GLN A 2 -14.88 -8.81 -7.68
N GLU A 3 -16.14 -8.89 -8.10
CA GLU A 3 -16.63 -8.06 -9.20
C GLU A 3 -16.59 -6.56 -8.88
N GLU A 4 -16.81 -6.20 -7.62
CA GLU A 4 -16.75 -4.81 -7.20
C GLU A 4 -15.33 -4.24 -7.30
N PHE A 5 -14.33 -5.02 -6.93
CA PHE A 5 -12.94 -4.61 -7.05
C PHE A 5 -12.50 -4.51 -8.49
N ILE A 6 -12.99 -5.39 -9.36
CA ILE A 6 -12.74 -5.30 -10.79
C ILE A 6 -13.36 -4.03 -11.38
N LYS A 7 -14.57 -3.66 -10.96
CA LYS A 7 -15.19 -2.41 -11.39
C LYS A 7 -14.40 -1.18 -10.96
N ILE A 8 -13.91 -1.18 -9.72
CA ILE A 8 -13.08 -0.08 -9.22
C ILE A 8 -11.82 0.05 -10.06
N ARG A 9 -11.12 -1.06 -10.31
CA ARG A 9 -9.94 -1.08 -11.18
C ARG A 9 -10.26 -0.53 -12.56
N THR A 10 -11.34 -1.00 -13.17
CA THR A 10 -11.76 -0.57 -14.51
C THR A 10 -12.07 0.91 -14.55
N ASN A 11 -12.77 1.44 -13.54
CA ASN A 11 -13.07 2.86 -13.46
C ASN A 11 -11.80 3.71 -13.33
N ILE A 12 -10.83 3.26 -12.56
CA ILE A 12 -9.55 3.93 -12.43
C ILE A 12 -8.80 3.91 -13.77
N GLN A 13 -8.82 2.78 -14.47
CA GLN A 13 -8.19 2.67 -15.78
C GLN A 13 -8.80 3.64 -16.81
N TYR A 14 -10.12 3.75 -16.82
CA TYR A 14 -10.80 4.68 -17.73
C TYR A 14 -10.50 6.14 -17.39
N ALA A 15 -10.43 6.47 -16.11
CA ALA A 15 -10.06 7.82 -15.70
C ALA A 15 -8.63 8.18 -16.12
N ASN A 16 -7.81 7.19 -16.40
CA ASN A 16 -6.39 7.33 -16.74
C ASN A 16 -6.10 7.25 -18.24
N ILE A 17 -7.12 7.27 -19.09
CA ILE A 17 -6.92 7.07 -20.53
C ILE A 17 -5.92 8.08 -21.14
N ASP A 18 -5.99 9.33 -20.72
CA ASP A 18 -5.14 10.41 -21.26
C ASP A 18 -3.93 10.74 -20.40
N ASN A 19 -3.79 10.10 -19.24
CA ASN A 19 -2.73 10.40 -18.28
C ASN A 19 -2.14 9.11 -17.73
N GLU A 20 -0.81 9.04 -17.65
CA GLU A 20 -0.14 7.92 -16.98
C GLU A 20 -0.19 8.11 -15.45
N MET A 21 -1.25 7.66 -14.82
CA MET A 21 -1.30 7.56 -13.37
C MET A 21 -0.45 6.40 -12.90
N LYS A 22 0.55 6.67 -12.08
CA LYS A 22 1.40 5.62 -11.49
C LYS A 22 1.17 5.47 -10.00
N VAL A 23 0.60 6.48 -9.37
CA VAL A 23 0.38 6.50 -7.91
C VAL A 23 -1.09 6.76 -7.63
N ILE A 24 -1.68 5.92 -6.78
CA ILE A 24 -3.07 6.03 -6.37
C ILE A 24 -3.11 6.09 -4.85
N LEU A 25 -3.79 7.09 -4.31
CA LEU A 25 -3.94 7.25 -2.87
C LEU A 25 -5.36 6.84 -2.46
N PHE A 26 -5.45 5.92 -1.50
CA PHE A 26 -6.72 5.58 -0.87
C PHE A 26 -6.83 6.28 0.47
N THR A 27 -7.90 7.03 0.66
CA THR A 27 -8.16 7.76 1.88
C THR A 27 -9.62 7.60 2.28
N SER A 28 -9.90 7.81 3.57
CA SER A 28 -11.24 7.69 4.12
C SER A 28 -11.44 8.74 5.20
N THR A 29 -12.67 9.26 5.32
CA THR A 29 -13.03 10.20 6.38
C THR A 29 -13.31 9.49 7.71
N HIS A 30 -13.45 8.18 7.70
CA HIS A 30 -13.75 7.39 8.88
C HIS A 30 -12.64 6.40 9.17
N LYS A 31 -12.41 6.15 10.46
CA LYS A 31 -11.51 5.09 10.90
C LYS A 31 -12.22 3.75 10.77
N ASP A 32 -12.26 3.19 9.58
CA ASP A 32 -12.73 1.83 9.44
C ASP A 32 -11.74 1.02 8.60
N GLU A 33 -11.90 -0.28 8.67
CA GLU A 33 -11.03 -1.23 8.00
C GLU A 33 -11.33 -1.36 6.51
N GLY A 34 -12.44 -0.77 6.05
CA GLY A 34 -12.85 -0.83 4.66
C GLY A 34 -11.82 -0.24 3.72
N LYS A 35 -11.16 0.83 4.14
CA LYS A 35 -10.10 1.46 3.35
C LYS A 35 -8.94 0.49 3.08
N SER A 36 -8.47 -0.21 4.10
CA SER A 36 -7.36 -1.15 3.98
C SER A 36 -7.72 -2.34 3.10
N ILE A 37 -8.90 -2.90 3.29
CA ILE A 37 -9.40 -4.00 2.46
C ILE A 37 -9.55 -3.54 1.02
N LEU A 38 -10.14 -2.36 0.81
CA LEU A 38 -10.35 -1.81 -0.52
C LEU A 38 -9.02 -1.61 -1.26
N SER A 39 -8.04 -1.00 -0.60
CA SER A 39 -6.74 -0.75 -1.22
C SER A 39 -6.00 -2.05 -1.53
N LEU A 40 -6.04 -3.00 -0.62
CA LEU A 40 -5.38 -4.30 -0.78
C LEU A 40 -5.93 -5.07 -1.98
N TYR A 41 -7.24 -5.21 -2.06
CA TYR A 41 -7.84 -5.98 -3.15
C TYR A 41 -7.80 -5.24 -4.48
N THR A 42 -7.90 -3.91 -4.47
CA THR A 42 -7.72 -3.12 -5.69
C THR A 42 -6.31 -3.27 -6.23
N ALA A 43 -5.31 -3.20 -5.37
CA ALA A 43 -3.91 -3.42 -5.76
C ALA A 43 -3.72 -4.82 -6.34
N TYR A 44 -4.31 -5.83 -5.71
CA TYR A 44 -4.25 -7.20 -6.20
C TYR A 44 -4.86 -7.31 -7.61
N LYS A 45 -6.02 -6.66 -7.84
CA LYS A 45 -6.67 -6.70 -9.15
C LYS A 45 -5.86 -5.98 -10.23
N PHE A 46 -5.17 -4.90 -9.87
CA PHE A 46 -4.24 -4.26 -10.82
C PHE A 46 -3.08 -5.20 -11.16
N SER A 47 -2.60 -5.97 -10.21
CA SER A 47 -1.48 -6.89 -10.45
C SER A 47 -1.85 -8.03 -11.40
N GLU A 48 -3.13 -8.31 -11.60
CA GLU A 48 -3.58 -9.33 -12.55
C GLU A 48 -3.47 -8.87 -14.01
N LEU A 49 -3.33 -7.57 -14.27
CA LEU A 49 -3.19 -7.04 -15.62
C LEU A 49 -1.81 -7.37 -16.19
N GLU A 50 -1.77 -7.64 -17.51
CA GLU A 50 -0.51 -7.92 -18.18
C GLU A 50 0.45 -6.73 -18.09
N GLU A 51 1.73 -7.02 -17.97
CA GLU A 51 2.81 -6.02 -17.93
C GLU A 51 2.67 -4.99 -16.79
N THR A 52 1.92 -5.35 -15.74
CA THR A 52 1.70 -4.46 -14.60
C THR A 52 2.37 -5.02 -13.36
N LYS A 53 3.15 -4.18 -12.67
CA LYS A 53 3.74 -4.52 -11.39
C LYS A 53 3.25 -3.52 -10.36
N VAL A 54 2.83 -3.99 -9.19
CA VAL A 54 2.17 -3.18 -8.18
C VAL A 54 2.95 -3.21 -6.87
N LEU A 55 3.11 -2.05 -6.26
CA LEU A 55 3.60 -1.91 -4.89
C LEU A 55 2.50 -1.24 -4.07
N LEU A 56 2.01 -1.94 -3.06
CA LEU A 56 1.06 -1.39 -2.10
C LEU A 56 1.83 -0.93 -0.86
N ILE A 57 1.66 0.33 -0.48
CA ILE A 57 2.34 0.91 0.67
C ILE A 57 1.30 1.24 1.74
N ASP A 58 1.51 0.72 2.95
CA ASP A 58 0.68 1.05 4.10
C ASP A 58 1.30 2.23 4.83
N CYS A 59 0.65 3.39 4.72
CA CYS A 59 1.08 4.61 5.40
C CYS A 59 0.21 4.97 6.60
N ASP A 60 -0.67 4.07 7.04
CA ASP A 60 -1.51 4.28 8.21
C ASP A 60 -0.74 3.90 9.48
N LEU A 61 0.11 4.82 9.93
CA LEU A 61 1.00 4.55 11.05
C LEU A 61 0.29 4.46 12.39
N ARG A 62 -0.92 5.02 12.49
CA ARG A 62 -1.69 4.98 13.75
C ARG A 62 -2.42 3.66 13.93
N ASN A 63 -2.82 3.03 12.84
CA ASN A 63 -3.58 1.80 12.88
C ASN A 63 -3.24 0.92 11.68
N PRO A 64 -2.03 0.38 11.61
CA PRO A 64 -1.64 -0.47 10.49
C PRO A 64 -2.48 -1.74 10.48
N THR A 65 -3.16 -2.01 9.39
CA THR A 65 -4.12 -3.11 9.28
C THR A 65 -3.82 -4.10 8.16
N ILE A 66 -3.08 -3.69 7.13
CA ILE A 66 -2.83 -4.57 5.98
C ILE A 66 -2.09 -5.83 6.41
N ASN A 67 -1.09 -5.71 7.29
CA ASN A 67 -0.37 -6.86 7.81
C ASN A 67 -1.28 -7.81 8.58
N LYS A 68 -2.26 -7.29 9.29
CA LYS A 68 -3.22 -8.10 10.05
C LYS A 68 -4.15 -8.86 9.11
N ILE A 69 -4.62 -8.21 8.05
CA ILE A 69 -5.48 -8.85 7.04
C ILE A 69 -4.75 -10.03 6.42
N LEU A 70 -3.46 -9.90 6.15
CA LEU A 70 -2.65 -10.95 5.54
C LEU A 70 -2.04 -11.91 6.56
N ASN A 71 -2.29 -11.69 7.84
CA ASN A 71 -1.72 -12.49 8.93
C ASN A 71 -0.19 -12.57 8.87
N LYS A 72 0.45 -11.42 8.65
CA LYS A 72 1.89 -11.28 8.58
C LYS A 72 2.41 -10.38 9.68
N PRO A 73 3.64 -10.61 10.19
CA PRO A 73 4.23 -9.71 11.17
C PRO A 73 4.58 -8.37 10.54
N ASN A 74 4.41 -7.29 11.31
CA ASN A 74 4.74 -5.93 10.88
C ASN A 74 6.09 -5.51 11.45
N GLN A 75 7.17 -6.19 11.06
CA GLN A 75 8.50 -5.97 11.61
C GLN A 75 9.39 -5.09 10.76
N LYS A 76 9.07 -4.93 9.48
CA LYS A 76 9.84 -4.12 8.54
C LYS A 76 8.88 -3.36 7.61
N GLY A 77 9.25 -2.18 7.18
CA GLY A 77 8.41 -1.40 6.30
C GLY A 77 8.86 0.04 6.14
N VAL A 78 7.88 0.92 5.94
CA VAL A 78 8.10 2.35 5.67
C VAL A 78 9.03 2.99 6.71
N MET A 79 8.81 2.69 7.98
CA MET A 79 9.60 3.31 9.05
C MET A 79 11.08 2.94 8.97
N ASP A 80 11.40 1.70 8.60
CA ASP A 80 12.79 1.29 8.45
C ASP A 80 13.51 2.08 7.37
N ILE A 81 12.82 2.36 6.28
CA ILE A 81 13.36 3.15 5.17
C ILE A 81 13.54 4.61 5.59
N LEU A 82 12.53 5.20 6.21
CA LEU A 82 12.56 6.61 6.62
C LEU A 82 13.59 6.87 7.73
N LEU A 83 13.84 5.88 8.59
CA LEU A 83 14.83 5.97 9.65
C LEU A 83 16.23 5.59 9.17
N GLY A 84 16.38 5.19 7.90
CA GLY A 84 17.67 4.82 7.34
C GLY A 84 18.19 3.47 7.80
N LYS A 85 17.35 2.61 8.39
CA LYS A 85 17.78 1.31 8.90
C LYS A 85 17.84 0.24 7.82
N LYS A 86 16.99 0.34 6.80
CA LYS A 86 16.93 -0.62 5.69
C LYS A 86 16.62 0.09 4.39
N ASP A 87 16.99 -0.51 3.29
CA ASP A 87 16.60 -0.03 1.98
C ASP A 87 15.23 -0.64 1.58
N ILE A 88 14.70 -0.20 0.44
CA ILE A 88 13.40 -0.66 -0.04
C ILE A 88 13.39 -2.16 -0.28
N LYS A 89 14.43 -2.69 -0.89
CA LYS A 89 14.50 -4.13 -1.23
C LYS A 89 14.39 -5.02 0.00
N ASN A 90 15.01 -4.63 1.10
CA ASN A 90 15.01 -5.41 2.32
C ASN A 90 13.77 -5.18 3.19
N SER A 91 12.92 -4.23 2.83
CA SER A 91 11.73 -3.87 3.58
C SER A 91 10.44 -4.38 2.95
N ILE A 92 10.48 -4.81 1.70
CA ILE A 92 9.32 -5.25 0.95
C ILE A 92 8.95 -6.70 1.29
N GLU A 93 7.64 -6.96 1.40
CA GLU A 93 7.07 -8.30 1.47
C GLU A 93 6.56 -8.66 0.09
N LYS A 94 7.10 -9.71 -0.51
CA LYS A 94 6.71 -10.15 -1.85
C LYS A 94 5.50 -11.07 -1.77
N VAL A 95 4.40 -10.69 -2.40
CA VAL A 95 3.20 -11.53 -2.51
C VAL A 95 3.34 -12.49 -3.68
N ASN A 96 3.72 -11.98 -4.85
CA ASN A 96 4.02 -12.78 -6.04
C ASN A 96 4.94 -11.96 -6.96
N ASP A 97 5.19 -12.43 -8.17
CA ASP A 97 6.12 -11.77 -9.09
C ASP A 97 5.66 -10.38 -9.53
N LYS A 98 4.38 -10.07 -9.37
CA LYS A 98 3.78 -8.81 -9.85
C LYS A 98 3.27 -7.92 -8.73
N PHE A 99 3.27 -8.39 -7.49
CA PHE A 99 2.66 -7.67 -6.38
C PHE A 99 3.55 -7.74 -5.14
N ASP A 100 4.01 -6.58 -4.71
CA ASP A 100 4.79 -6.40 -3.48
C ASP A 100 4.02 -5.52 -2.51
N ILE A 101 4.27 -5.70 -1.22
CA ILE A 101 3.67 -4.87 -0.17
C ILE A 101 4.76 -4.31 0.72
N LEU A 102 4.62 -3.04 1.06
CA LEU A 102 5.46 -2.37 2.05
C LEU A 102 4.57 -2.04 3.24
N PHE A 103 4.73 -2.79 4.33
CA PHE A 103 4.02 -2.53 5.58
C PHE A 103 4.56 -1.28 6.24
N THR A 104 3.95 -0.84 7.35
CA THR A 104 4.44 0.33 8.07
C THR A 104 5.78 0.08 8.77
N GLY A 105 6.02 -1.14 9.21
CA GLY A 105 7.11 -1.45 10.12
C GLY A 105 6.76 -1.08 11.56
N LYS A 106 7.72 -1.16 12.47
CA LYS A 106 7.50 -0.77 13.86
C LYS A 106 7.27 0.72 13.97
N ILE A 107 6.21 1.10 14.68
CA ILE A 107 5.80 2.50 14.76
C ILE A 107 6.62 3.24 15.83
N PRO A 108 7.28 4.36 15.48
CA PRO A 108 7.97 5.20 16.45
C PRO A 108 7.01 6.07 17.24
N GLN A 109 7.52 6.83 18.20
CA GLN A 109 6.69 7.71 19.02
C GLN A 109 6.21 8.96 18.27
N ASN A 110 6.87 9.33 17.16
CA ASN A 110 6.59 10.55 16.42
C ASN A 110 6.37 10.28 14.92
N PRO A 111 5.34 9.47 14.54
CA PRO A 111 5.16 9.06 13.15
C PRO A 111 4.85 10.23 12.21
N THR A 112 4.12 11.22 12.66
CA THR A 112 3.73 12.37 11.83
C THR A 112 4.96 13.17 11.39
N GLU A 113 5.90 13.40 12.29
CA GLU A 113 7.13 14.12 11.97
C GLU A 113 7.98 13.35 10.96
N ILE A 114 8.02 12.04 11.07
CA ILE A 114 8.78 11.20 10.15
C ILE A 114 8.17 11.24 8.75
N LEU A 115 6.84 11.17 8.65
CA LEU A 115 6.16 11.26 7.37
C LEU A 115 6.36 12.62 6.70
N ALA A 116 6.53 13.68 7.47
CA ALA A 116 6.79 15.01 6.95
C ALA A 116 8.27 15.23 6.59
N SER A 117 9.12 14.24 6.83
CA SER A 117 10.57 14.39 6.58
C SER A 117 10.89 14.36 5.10
N LYS A 118 12.09 14.82 4.77
CA LYS A 118 12.58 14.85 3.37
C LYS A 118 12.75 13.47 2.76
N LYS A 119 12.84 12.42 3.57
CA LYS A 119 12.98 11.04 3.07
C LYS A 119 11.67 10.46 2.55
N MET A 120 10.55 11.02 2.98
CA MET A 120 9.26 10.60 2.48
C MET A 120 9.08 11.04 1.01
#